data_08f9544df3e543133ee52528c3c35d71
#
_entry.id   08f9544df3e543133ee52528c3c35d71
#
_cell.length_a   1.000
_cell.length_b   1.000
_cell.length_c   1.000
_cell.angle_alpha   90.00
_cell.angle_beta   90.00
_cell.angle_gamma   90.00
#
_symmetry.space_group_name_H-M   'P 1'
#
loop_
_entity.id
_entity.type
_entity.pdbx_description
1 polymer ?
#
loop_
_entity_poly.entity_id
_entity_poly.type
_entity_poly.pdbx_seq_one_letter_code
_entity_poly.pdbx_strand_id
1 'polypeptide(L)'
;MKVNKRTKLYEWQKRNMGIEQVCPRCTKLREMTVEHIIPVHLLQEIGLQEEAMNDEDNFELLCYSCNKFKGGRIDMAHPKTIPLLKKYINSL
;
A
#
# COMPACT_ATOMS: atom_id res chain seq x y z
N MET A 1 8.61 -5.01 -14.41
CA MET A 1 9.00 -3.60 -14.30
C MET A 1 10.13 -3.44 -13.31
N LYS A 2 11.10 -2.66 -13.64
CA LYS A 2 12.24 -2.43 -12.78
C LYS A 2 11.91 -1.34 -11.76
N VAL A 3 11.99 -1.64 -10.47
CA VAL A 3 11.76 -0.63 -9.44
C VAL A 3 12.90 0.38 -9.46
N ASN A 4 12.57 1.63 -9.73
CA ASN A 4 13.56 2.71 -9.70
C ASN A 4 13.87 3.04 -8.23
N LYS A 5 15.15 3.16 -7.88
CA LYS A 5 15.58 3.49 -6.52
C LYS A 5 15.06 4.84 -6.03
N ARG A 6 14.54 5.69 -6.92
CA ARG A 6 13.99 7.01 -6.59
C ARG A 6 12.46 7.00 -6.46
N THR A 7 11.81 5.83 -6.56
CA THR A 7 10.37 5.77 -6.39
C THR A 7 9.97 6.02 -4.95
N LYS A 8 8.77 6.53 -4.74
CA LYS A 8 8.22 6.76 -3.41
C LYS A 8 8.08 5.46 -2.64
N LEU A 9 7.70 4.38 -3.31
CA LEU A 9 7.61 3.05 -2.71
C LEU A 9 8.97 2.62 -2.14
N TYR A 10 10.04 2.79 -2.92
CA TYR A 10 11.38 2.44 -2.48
C TYR A 10 11.80 3.26 -1.25
N GLU A 11 11.52 4.56 -1.26
CA GLU A 11 11.83 5.44 -0.13
C GLU A 11 11.11 5.02 1.14
N TRP A 12 9.83 4.67 1.03
CA TRP A 12 9.04 4.19 2.16
C TRP A 12 9.57 2.87 2.71
N GLN A 13 9.90 1.93 1.82
CA GLN A 13 10.45 0.63 2.23
C GLN A 13 11.78 0.82 2.96
N LYS A 14 12.66 1.64 2.42
CA LYS A 14 13.97 1.89 3.02
C LYS A 14 13.86 2.58 4.37
N ARG A 15 12.97 3.55 4.50
CA ARG A 15 12.77 4.31 5.74
C ARG A 15 12.25 3.45 6.88
N ASN A 16 11.44 2.45 6.57
CA ASN A 16 10.77 1.62 7.57
C ASN A 16 11.42 0.26 7.79
N MET A 17 12.48 -0.05 7.06
CA MET A 17 13.16 -1.34 7.18
C MET A 17 13.80 -1.50 8.55
N GLY A 18 13.52 -2.62 9.23
CA GLY A 18 14.11 -2.95 10.51
C GLY A 18 13.59 -2.16 11.70
N ILE A 19 12.58 -1.30 11.51
CA ILE A 19 12.03 -0.47 12.56
C ILE A 19 10.74 -1.11 13.08
N GLU A 20 10.69 -1.33 14.40
CA GLU A 20 9.48 -1.84 15.04
C GLU A 20 8.51 -0.70 15.32
N GLN A 21 7.25 -0.93 14.99
CA GLN A 21 6.15 0.00 15.24
C GLN A 21 4.92 -0.80 15.64
N VAL A 22 3.94 -0.12 16.25
CA VAL A 22 2.66 -0.75 16.55
C VAL A 22 1.89 -0.92 15.25
N CYS A 23 1.60 -2.18 14.91
CA CYS A 23 0.81 -2.47 13.72
C CYS A 23 -0.62 -1.96 13.92
N PRO A 24 -1.17 -1.14 13.01
CA PRO A 24 -2.51 -0.59 13.19
C PRO A 24 -3.62 -1.64 13.14
N ARG A 25 -3.34 -2.82 12.63
CA ARG A 25 -4.33 -3.89 12.53
C ARG A 25 -4.32 -4.82 13.74
N CYS A 26 -3.17 -5.40 14.05
CA CYS A 26 -3.07 -6.37 15.16
C CYS A 26 -2.68 -5.73 16.48
N THR A 27 -2.32 -4.45 16.48
CA THR A 27 -1.90 -3.66 17.64
C THR A 27 -0.66 -4.17 18.37
N LYS A 28 0.11 -5.05 17.75
CA LYS A 28 1.36 -5.58 18.31
C LYS A 28 2.55 -4.80 17.78
N LEU A 29 3.60 -4.72 18.61
CA LEU A 29 4.87 -4.11 18.22
C LEU A 29 5.63 -5.08 17.32
N ARG A 30 5.81 -4.72 16.06
CA ARG A 30 6.44 -5.58 15.06
C ARG A 30 7.16 -4.74 14.02
N GLU A 31 8.04 -5.38 13.24
CA GLU A 31 8.57 -4.76 12.03
C GLU A 31 7.46 -4.60 11.00
N MET A 32 7.40 -3.43 10.38
CA MET A 32 6.38 -3.11 9.40
C MET A 32 6.84 -3.43 7.98
N THR A 33 5.87 -3.74 7.14
CA THR A 33 6.03 -3.77 5.70
C THR A 33 5.20 -2.67 5.08
N VAL A 34 5.57 -2.23 3.88
CA VAL A 34 4.76 -1.28 3.13
C VAL A 34 3.77 -2.05 2.28
N GLU A 35 2.50 -1.72 2.41
CA GLU A 35 1.41 -2.34 1.67
C GLU A 35 0.63 -1.29 0.90
N HIS A 36 0.05 -1.66 -0.23
CA HIS A 36 -0.86 -0.81 -0.97
C HIS A 36 -2.28 -1.00 -0.42
N ILE A 37 -2.96 0.12 -0.13
CA ILE A 37 -4.36 0.10 0.35
C ILE A 37 -5.25 -0.46 -0.75
N ILE A 38 -5.13 0.08 -1.97
CA ILE A 38 -5.77 -0.48 -3.16
C ILE A 38 -4.72 -1.35 -3.85
N PRO A 39 -4.95 -2.66 -3.98
CA PRO A 39 -3.99 -3.53 -4.64
C PRO A 39 -3.75 -3.10 -6.09
N VAL A 40 -2.48 -2.96 -6.44
CA VAL A 40 -2.07 -2.39 -7.74
C VAL A 40 -2.56 -3.25 -8.91
N HIS A 41 -2.56 -4.57 -8.74
CA HIS A 41 -2.99 -5.48 -9.81
C HIS A 41 -4.45 -5.30 -10.23
N LEU A 42 -5.29 -4.79 -9.32
CA LEU A 42 -6.70 -4.51 -9.64
C LEU A 42 -6.88 -3.34 -10.59
N LEU A 43 -5.85 -2.48 -10.69
CA LEU A 43 -5.88 -1.29 -11.54
C LEU A 43 -5.14 -1.51 -12.87
N GLN A 44 -4.62 -2.71 -13.08
CA GLN A 44 -3.82 -3.02 -14.25
C GLN A 44 -4.60 -2.89 -15.56
N GLU A 45 -5.82 -3.40 -15.58
CA GLU A 45 -6.64 -3.42 -16.80
C GLU A 45 -7.05 -2.02 -17.27
N ILE A 46 -7.13 -1.06 -16.35
CA ILE A 46 -7.49 0.32 -16.68
C ILE A 46 -6.27 1.24 -16.77
N GLY A 47 -5.06 0.66 -16.69
CA GLY A 47 -3.83 1.40 -16.92
C GLY A 47 -3.37 2.33 -15.80
N LEU A 48 -3.88 2.16 -14.59
CA LEU A 48 -3.54 3.01 -13.44
C LEU A 48 -2.58 2.37 -12.46
N GLN A 49 -2.00 1.23 -12.80
CA GLN A 49 -1.15 0.49 -11.87
C GLN A 49 0.10 1.25 -11.44
N GLU A 50 0.72 1.99 -12.35
CA GLU A 50 1.95 2.72 -12.02
C GLU A 50 1.67 3.90 -11.09
N GLU A 51 0.59 4.63 -11.35
CA GLU A 51 0.18 5.73 -10.49
C GLU A 51 -0.12 5.23 -9.07
N ALA A 52 -0.87 4.15 -8.95
CA ALA A 52 -1.23 3.60 -7.65
C ALA A 52 -0.02 3.01 -6.92
N MET A 53 0.95 2.44 -7.67
CA MET A 53 2.15 1.84 -7.10
C MET A 53 3.02 2.87 -6.38
N ASN A 54 3.09 4.11 -6.87
CA ASN A 54 3.94 5.16 -6.35
C ASN A 54 3.17 6.30 -5.67
N ASP A 55 1.88 6.12 -5.44
CA ASP A 55 1.04 7.09 -4.76
C ASP A 55 1.17 6.92 -3.25
N GLU A 56 1.79 7.87 -2.57
CA GLU A 56 1.98 7.80 -1.11
C GLU A 56 0.65 7.69 -0.36
N ASP A 57 -0.42 8.27 -0.89
CA ASP A 57 -1.74 8.15 -0.28
C ASP A 57 -2.25 6.72 -0.29
N ASN A 58 -1.72 5.88 -1.19
CA ASN A 58 -2.07 4.46 -1.30
C ASN A 58 -1.16 3.55 -0.48
N PHE A 59 -0.25 4.10 0.31
CA PHE A 59 0.65 3.30 1.14
C PHE A 59 0.11 3.19 2.55
N GLU A 60 0.32 2.02 3.15
CA GLU A 60 0.12 1.82 4.58
C GLU A 60 1.22 0.92 5.13
N LEU A 61 1.43 1.00 6.42
CA LEU A 61 2.37 0.11 7.11
C LEU A 61 1.57 -0.96 7.83
N LEU A 62 1.88 -2.20 7.54
CA LEU A 62 1.32 -3.37 8.22
C LEU A 62 2.45 -4.32 8.57
N CYS A 63 2.33 -5.05 9.68
CA CYS A 63 3.26 -6.12 9.94
C CYS A 63 3.12 -7.22 8.87
N TYR A 64 4.15 -8.04 8.74
CA TYR A 64 4.17 -9.09 7.71
C TYR A 64 2.93 -10.00 7.78
N SER A 65 2.55 -10.42 9.00
CA SER A 65 1.40 -11.30 9.19
C SER A 65 0.09 -10.68 8.73
N CYS A 66 -0.14 -9.41 9.08
CA CYS A 66 -1.36 -8.69 8.67
C CYS A 66 -1.36 -8.41 7.17
N ASN A 67 -0.21 -8.08 6.60
CA ASN A 67 -0.04 -7.88 5.16
C ASN A 67 -0.38 -9.17 4.41
N LYS A 68 0.16 -10.29 4.85
CA LYS A 68 -0.09 -11.60 4.26
C LYS A 68 -1.57 -12.00 4.37
N PHE A 69 -2.18 -11.72 5.52
CA PHE A 69 -3.60 -12.01 5.74
C PHE A 69 -4.50 -11.19 4.79
N LYS A 70 -4.17 -9.91 4.61
CA LYS A 70 -4.90 -9.05 3.65
C LYS A 70 -4.78 -9.59 2.23
N GLY A 71 -3.58 -10.05 1.84
CA GLY A 71 -3.32 -10.54 0.48
C GLY A 71 -3.60 -9.48 -0.56
N GLY A 72 -4.10 -9.88 -1.73
CA GLY A 72 -4.44 -8.94 -2.81
C GLY A 72 -5.87 -8.43 -2.77
N ARG A 73 -6.50 -8.39 -1.60
CA ARG A 73 -7.90 -7.99 -1.45
C ARG A 73 -8.03 -6.52 -1.11
N ILE A 74 -9.16 -5.93 -1.48
CA ILE A 74 -9.53 -4.59 -1.05
C ILE A 74 -10.19 -4.68 0.32
N ASP A 75 -9.72 -3.87 1.27
CA ASP A 75 -10.35 -3.72 2.57
C ASP A 75 -11.32 -2.53 2.51
N MET A 76 -12.59 -2.81 2.33
CA MET A 76 -13.60 -1.76 2.23
C MET A 76 -13.84 -1.03 3.54
N ALA A 77 -13.39 -1.59 4.68
CA ALA A 77 -13.50 -0.95 5.97
C ALA A 77 -12.38 0.08 6.21
N HIS A 78 -11.31 0.06 5.40
CA HIS A 78 -10.23 1.03 5.55
C HIS A 78 -10.73 2.43 5.17
N PRO A 79 -10.47 3.47 6.00
CA PRO A 79 -11.03 4.80 5.77
C PRO A 79 -10.56 5.46 4.46
N LYS A 80 -9.44 5.04 3.92
CA LYS A 80 -8.91 5.60 2.67
C LYS A 80 -9.36 4.87 1.42
N THR A 81 -10.01 3.71 1.52
CA THR A 81 -10.33 2.88 0.37
C THR A 81 -11.25 3.60 -0.62
N ILE A 82 -12.40 4.11 -0.14
CA ILE A 82 -13.35 4.78 -1.03
C ILE A 82 -12.79 6.07 -1.60
N PRO A 83 -12.16 6.97 -0.81
CA PRO A 83 -11.51 8.15 -1.39
C PRO A 83 -10.47 7.82 -2.47
N LEU A 84 -9.67 6.79 -2.28
CA LEU A 84 -8.67 6.38 -3.26
C LEU A 84 -9.30 5.84 -4.54
N LEU A 85 -10.35 5.02 -4.41
CA LEU A 85 -11.08 4.53 -5.59
C LEU A 85 -11.66 5.68 -6.39
N LYS A 86 -12.25 6.67 -5.73
CA LYS A 86 -12.77 7.86 -6.39
C LYS A 86 -11.66 8.64 -7.09
N LYS A 87 -10.52 8.80 -6.44
CA LYS A 87 -9.36 9.48 -7.01
C LYS A 87 -8.91 8.81 -8.30
N TYR A 88 -8.79 7.48 -8.31
CA TYR A 88 -8.33 6.74 -9.47
C TYR A 88 -9.38 6.73 -10.59
N ILE A 89 -10.64 6.57 -10.26
CA ILE A 89 -11.72 6.62 -11.24
C ILE A 89 -11.78 8.00 -11.91
N ASN A 90 -11.62 9.07 -11.14
CA ASN A 90 -11.66 10.43 -11.66
C ASN A 90 -10.46 10.79 -12.54
N SER A 91 -9.38 10.00 -12.48
CA SER A 91 -8.21 10.22 -13.34
C SER A 91 -8.31 9.52 -14.70
N LEU A 92 -9.39 8.78 -14.94
CA LEU A 92 -9.60 8.08 -16.21
C LEU A 92 -10.02 9.03 -17.34
#